data_67611efdd9092ea024b5ee3b68c9c294
#
_entry.id   67611efdd9092ea024b5ee3b68c9c294
#
_cell.length_a   1.000
_cell.length_b   1.000
_cell.length_c   1.000
_cell.angle_alpha   90.00
_cell.angle_beta   90.00
_cell.angle_gamma   90.00
#
_symmetry.space_group_name_H-M   'P 1'
#
loop_
_entity.id
_entity.type
_entity.pdbx_description
1 polymer ?
#
loop_
_entity_poly.entity_id
_entity_poly.type
_entity_poly.pdbx_seq_one_letter_code
_entity_poly.pdbx_strand_id
1 'polypeptide(L)'
;MMDAPLLAIENLRTYFYSRPKRAFIRSVDGVSLHVAPGETLGIVGESGSGKSVTALSAAGLVSAAPGVIGGRIELRSRQARRNLLDGLERYVRVKERDGRITAVEKDDRGWRRRAETLMEGVRGKEIAMIFQNPRSALNPYSTIGAQLVETIRLHTSAKGEGEARERAIHWLERVRIDSPRLRFDNFPFGMSGGMCQRAMIAMALSAEPSLLIADEPTTGLDATIQSRIVDLLAQLKIETGITTLLISHDISVIQRLADRIAVMYGGTVVETGRAAEVLAPQAQVRHPYTAALLASVPSPETIRRKSYLQAIEGEVLDTIEVPRGCRFYGRCNRVTEAIRENCAGREPPLGEVATGHKVRCWLYPATGKA
;
A
#
# COMPACT_ATOMS: atom_id res chain seq x y z
N MET A 1 -3.51 9.29 25.47
CA MET A 1 -4.64 8.89 24.55
C MET A 1 -3.99 8.71 23.20
N MET A 2 -4.13 7.53 22.57
CA MET A 2 -3.64 7.37 21.19
C MET A 2 -4.55 8.24 20.31
N ASP A 3 -3.94 9.16 19.55
CA ASP A 3 -4.69 10.00 18.61
C ASP A 3 -5.43 9.09 17.61
N ALA A 4 -6.66 9.47 17.28
CA ALA A 4 -7.46 8.70 16.34
C ALA A 4 -6.76 8.63 14.98
N PRO A 5 -6.74 7.46 14.29
CA PRO A 5 -6.00 7.29 13.05
C PRO A 5 -6.50 8.25 11.96
N LEU A 6 -5.56 8.71 11.11
CA LEU A 6 -5.89 9.50 9.92
C LEU A 6 -6.58 8.62 8.87
N LEU A 7 -6.05 7.42 8.64
CA LEU A 7 -6.66 6.41 7.78
C LEU A 7 -6.97 5.16 8.61
N ALA A 8 -8.20 4.67 8.56
CA ALA A 8 -8.59 3.37 9.09
C ALA A 8 -9.27 2.55 8.00
N ILE A 9 -8.75 1.38 7.74
CA ILE A 9 -9.32 0.37 6.85
C ILE A 9 -9.79 -0.78 7.72
N GLU A 10 -11.06 -1.19 7.58
CA GLU A 10 -11.67 -2.25 8.36
C GLU A 10 -12.33 -3.26 7.44
N ASN A 11 -11.91 -4.53 7.57
CA ASN A 11 -12.48 -5.68 6.85
C ASN A 11 -12.63 -5.44 5.34
N LEU A 12 -11.64 -4.77 4.72
CA LEU A 12 -11.65 -4.45 3.29
C LEU A 12 -11.63 -5.74 2.46
N ARG A 13 -12.52 -5.81 1.48
CA ARG A 13 -12.60 -6.90 0.51
C ARG A 13 -12.62 -6.35 -0.90
N THR A 14 -11.65 -6.78 -1.71
CA THR A 14 -11.54 -6.41 -3.13
C THR A 14 -11.24 -7.66 -3.94
N TYR A 15 -12.18 -8.03 -4.81
CA TYR A 15 -12.13 -9.26 -5.59
C TYR A 15 -12.11 -8.94 -7.08
N PHE A 16 -11.55 -9.87 -7.87
CA PHE A 16 -11.51 -9.78 -9.31
C PHE A 16 -12.00 -11.08 -9.93
N TYR A 17 -12.63 -10.99 -11.09
CA TYR A 17 -13.06 -12.18 -11.82
C TYR A 17 -12.01 -12.60 -12.85
N SER A 18 -11.46 -13.80 -12.69
CA SER A 18 -10.56 -14.41 -13.66
C SER A 18 -11.38 -15.16 -14.73
N ARG A 19 -11.45 -14.58 -15.95
CA ARG A 19 -12.13 -15.21 -17.08
C ARG A 19 -11.51 -16.59 -17.44
N PRO A 20 -10.16 -16.75 -17.53
CA PRO A 20 -9.55 -18.03 -17.84
C PRO A 20 -9.88 -19.11 -16.82
N LYS A 21 -9.83 -18.77 -15.53
CA LYS A 21 -10.10 -19.72 -14.43
C LYS A 21 -11.59 -19.82 -14.06
N ARG A 22 -12.45 -18.96 -14.62
CA ARG A 22 -13.90 -18.85 -14.34
C ARG A 22 -14.19 -18.75 -12.83
N ALA A 23 -13.36 -18.01 -12.11
CA ALA A 23 -13.39 -17.95 -10.65
C ALA A 23 -13.04 -16.55 -10.13
N PHE A 24 -13.39 -16.25 -8.88
CA PHE A 24 -13.08 -14.99 -8.22
C PHE A 24 -11.76 -15.08 -7.47
N ILE A 25 -10.86 -14.14 -7.75
CA ILE A 25 -9.59 -13.93 -7.05
C ILE A 25 -9.87 -13.02 -5.86
N ARG A 26 -9.58 -13.46 -4.65
CA ARG A 26 -9.72 -12.70 -3.40
C ARG A 26 -8.43 -11.91 -3.14
N SER A 27 -8.17 -10.88 -3.94
CA SER A 27 -6.91 -10.11 -3.87
C SER A 27 -6.73 -9.38 -2.54
N VAL A 28 -7.81 -8.89 -1.94
CA VAL A 28 -7.86 -8.34 -0.58
C VAL A 28 -9.06 -8.96 0.10
N ASP A 29 -8.85 -9.63 1.23
CA ASP A 29 -9.87 -10.44 1.87
C ASP A 29 -9.83 -10.28 3.40
N GLY A 30 -10.60 -9.30 3.88
CA GLY A 30 -10.70 -8.98 5.30
C GLY A 30 -9.49 -8.19 5.84
N VAL A 31 -8.88 -7.34 5.03
CA VAL A 31 -7.75 -6.50 5.47
C VAL A 31 -8.25 -5.40 6.40
N SER A 32 -7.62 -5.33 7.58
CA SER A 32 -7.80 -4.23 8.53
C SER A 32 -6.44 -3.65 8.90
N LEU A 33 -6.29 -2.33 8.74
CA LEU A 33 -5.10 -1.58 9.10
C LEU A 33 -5.43 -0.12 9.40
N HIS A 34 -4.55 0.56 10.11
CA HIS A 34 -4.71 1.99 10.40
C HIS A 34 -3.37 2.70 10.29
N VAL A 35 -3.41 3.99 9.98
CA VAL A 35 -2.25 4.89 9.89
C VAL A 35 -2.54 6.09 10.76
N ALA A 36 -1.65 6.36 11.72
CA ALA A 36 -1.75 7.52 12.59
C ALA A 36 -1.31 8.81 11.85
N PRO A 37 -1.73 10.01 12.31
CA PRO A 37 -1.23 11.25 11.73
C PRO A 37 0.30 11.33 11.79
N GLY A 38 0.95 11.72 10.68
CA GLY A 38 2.41 11.83 10.55
C GLY A 38 3.16 10.48 10.49
N GLU A 39 2.45 9.35 10.62
CA GLU A 39 3.04 8.02 10.54
C GLU A 39 3.29 7.60 9.10
N THR A 40 4.36 6.84 8.87
CA THR A 40 4.54 6.01 7.68
C THR A 40 4.28 4.55 8.01
N LEU A 41 3.16 4.01 7.49
CA LEU A 41 2.88 2.58 7.54
C LEU A 41 3.42 1.91 6.27
N GLY A 42 4.39 1.01 6.42
CA GLY A 42 4.90 0.19 5.34
C GLY A 42 4.06 -1.07 5.13
N ILE A 43 3.63 -1.37 3.90
CA ILE A 43 3.03 -2.66 3.54
C ILE A 43 4.04 -3.47 2.75
N VAL A 44 4.35 -4.68 3.24
CA VAL A 44 5.32 -5.60 2.64
C VAL A 44 4.70 -6.95 2.33
N GLY A 45 5.28 -7.71 1.40
CA GLY A 45 4.86 -9.05 1.02
C GLY A 45 5.25 -9.37 -0.42
N GLU A 46 5.12 -10.65 -0.83
CA GLU A 46 5.38 -11.08 -2.21
C GLU A 46 4.43 -10.43 -3.23
N SER A 47 4.80 -10.49 -4.51
CA SER A 47 3.90 -10.10 -5.60
C SER A 47 2.60 -10.90 -5.52
N GLY A 48 1.47 -10.24 -5.80
CA GLY A 48 0.14 -10.87 -5.69
C GLY A 48 -0.43 -10.97 -4.27
N SER A 49 0.26 -10.51 -3.21
CA SER A 49 -0.27 -10.56 -1.83
C SER A 49 -1.40 -9.57 -1.52
N GLY A 50 -1.72 -8.65 -2.45
CA GLY A 50 -2.83 -7.69 -2.33
C GLY A 50 -2.43 -6.26 -1.93
N LYS A 51 -1.14 -5.94 -1.78
CA LYS A 51 -0.63 -4.62 -1.35
C LYS A 51 -1.15 -3.45 -2.19
N SER A 52 -0.81 -3.44 -3.48
CA SER A 52 -1.23 -2.38 -4.42
C SER A 52 -2.75 -2.31 -4.54
N VAL A 53 -3.44 -3.46 -4.49
CA VAL A 53 -4.92 -3.49 -4.52
C VAL A 53 -5.50 -2.83 -3.26
N THR A 54 -4.90 -3.03 -2.08
CA THR A 54 -5.30 -2.33 -0.85
C THR A 54 -5.14 -0.82 -0.98
N ALA A 55 -3.99 -0.36 -1.51
CA ALA A 55 -3.72 1.05 -1.76
C ALA A 55 -4.69 1.67 -2.78
N LEU A 56 -4.88 1.02 -3.93
CA LEU A 56 -5.83 1.46 -4.96
C LEU A 56 -7.26 1.48 -4.45
N SER A 57 -7.64 0.53 -3.57
CA SER A 57 -8.96 0.54 -2.92
C SER A 57 -9.14 1.77 -2.02
N ALA A 58 -8.10 2.13 -1.24
CA ALA A 58 -8.11 3.32 -0.39
C ALA A 58 -8.17 4.62 -1.19
N ALA A 59 -7.52 4.67 -2.36
CA ALA A 59 -7.56 5.81 -3.29
C ALA A 59 -8.83 5.84 -4.16
N GLY A 60 -9.70 4.81 -4.10
CA GLY A 60 -10.88 4.68 -4.97
C GLY A 60 -10.53 4.50 -6.44
N LEU A 61 -9.38 3.89 -6.76
CA LEU A 61 -8.83 3.73 -8.11
C LEU A 61 -8.93 2.31 -8.66
N VAL A 62 -9.63 1.40 -7.99
CA VAL A 62 -9.85 0.03 -8.48
C VAL A 62 -10.85 0.07 -9.64
N SER A 63 -10.38 -0.20 -10.86
CA SER A 63 -11.18 -0.16 -12.08
C SER A 63 -11.71 -1.53 -12.54
N ALA A 64 -11.00 -2.62 -12.21
CA ALA A 64 -11.37 -3.97 -12.63
C ALA A 64 -12.54 -4.52 -11.82
N ALA A 65 -13.46 -5.23 -12.50
CA ALA A 65 -14.67 -5.80 -11.89
C ALA A 65 -14.41 -7.16 -11.21
N PRO A 66 -15.15 -7.46 -10.12
CA PRO A 66 -16.12 -6.63 -9.41
C PRO A 66 -15.49 -5.49 -8.59
N GLY A 67 -14.18 -5.53 -8.30
CA GLY A 67 -13.45 -4.52 -7.56
C GLY A 67 -13.76 -4.56 -6.06
N VAL A 68 -13.86 -3.40 -5.41
CA VAL A 68 -14.22 -3.31 -3.99
C VAL A 68 -15.65 -3.81 -3.80
N ILE A 69 -15.82 -4.75 -2.87
CA ILE A 69 -17.09 -5.41 -2.60
C ILE A 69 -17.56 -5.27 -1.15
N GLY A 70 -16.71 -4.78 -0.24
CA GLY A 70 -17.09 -4.59 1.15
C GLY A 70 -15.96 -4.06 2.01
N GLY A 71 -16.30 -3.74 3.25
CA GLY A 71 -15.42 -3.15 4.24
C GLY A 71 -15.75 -1.69 4.51
N ARG A 72 -14.89 -1.04 5.27
CA ARG A 72 -14.96 0.38 5.62
C ARG A 72 -13.60 1.02 5.43
N ILE A 73 -13.57 2.21 4.84
CA ILE A 73 -12.37 3.05 4.72
C ILE A 73 -12.70 4.42 5.29
N GLU A 74 -12.21 4.71 6.46
CA GLU A 74 -12.41 5.98 7.13
C GLU A 74 -11.18 6.87 6.97
N LEU A 75 -11.37 8.04 6.39
CA LEU A 75 -10.37 9.09 6.30
C LEU A 75 -10.74 10.23 7.26
N ARG A 76 -9.80 10.60 8.13
CA ARG A 76 -9.89 11.76 9.01
C ARG A 76 -8.87 12.80 8.58
N SER A 77 -9.28 13.65 7.68
CA SER A 77 -8.47 14.79 7.28
C SER A 77 -8.66 15.99 8.22
N ARG A 78 -7.88 17.04 8.00
CA ARG A 78 -8.05 18.32 8.72
C ARG A 78 -9.45 18.94 8.52
N GLN A 79 -10.14 18.57 7.45
CA GLN A 79 -11.42 19.19 7.04
C GLN A 79 -12.64 18.37 7.45
N ALA A 80 -12.54 17.03 7.46
CA ALA A 80 -13.68 16.15 7.72
C ALA A 80 -13.27 14.73 8.09
N ARG A 81 -14.22 14.01 8.71
CA ARG A 81 -14.21 12.55 8.87
C ARG A 81 -15.16 11.97 7.83
N ARG A 82 -14.68 11.08 6.97
CA ARG A 82 -15.46 10.49 5.88
C ARG A 82 -15.26 8.98 5.81
N ASN A 83 -16.34 8.23 5.60
CA ASN A 83 -16.24 6.84 5.16
C ASN A 83 -16.28 6.83 3.63
N LEU A 84 -15.18 6.44 2.99
CA LEU A 84 -15.02 6.44 1.54
C LEU A 84 -15.79 5.31 0.84
N LEU A 85 -16.39 4.38 1.61
CA LEU A 85 -17.24 3.29 1.10
C LEU A 85 -18.69 3.39 1.59
N ASP A 86 -19.10 4.53 2.14
CA ASP A 86 -20.42 4.71 2.74
C ASP A 86 -21.57 4.48 1.74
N GLY A 87 -22.43 3.51 2.07
CA GLY A 87 -23.60 3.15 1.28
C GLY A 87 -23.28 2.37 -0.01
N LEU A 88 -22.01 1.99 -0.26
CA LEU A 88 -21.63 1.18 -1.43
C LEU A 88 -22.06 -0.28 -1.29
N GLU A 89 -22.22 -0.79 -0.06
CA GLU A 89 -22.65 -2.16 0.21
C GLU A 89 -24.02 -2.50 -0.40
N ARG A 90 -24.91 -1.52 -0.58
CA ARG A 90 -26.23 -1.71 -1.18
C ARG A 90 -26.21 -2.08 -2.68
N TYR A 91 -25.09 -1.81 -3.34
CA TYR A 91 -24.90 -2.09 -4.78
C TYR A 91 -24.20 -3.42 -5.04
N VAL A 92 -23.84 -4.19 -3.99
CA VAL A 92 -23.07 -5.43 -4.14
C VAL A 92 -23.71 -6.54 -3.32
N ARG A 93 -23.89 -7.72 -3.95
CA ARG A 93 -24.28 -8.95 -3.28
C ARG A 93 -23.29 -10.05 -3.61
N VAL A 94 -22.69 -10.65 -2.60
CA VAL A 94 -21.75 -11.77 -2.74
C VAL A 94 -22.47 -13.05 -2.39
N LYS A 95 -22.42 -14.04 -3.28
CA LYS A 95 -22.92 -15.40 -3.02
C LYS A 95 -21.71 -16.30 -2.78
N GLU A 96 -21.71 -16.95 -1.64
CA GLU A 96 -20.65 -17.88 -1.24
C GLU A 96 -21.27 -19.24 -0.93
N ARG A 97 -20.61 -20.33 -1.37
CA ARG A 97 -20.97 -21.70 -1.06
C ARG A 97 -19.70 -22.50 -0.77
N ASP A 98 -19.68 -23.23 0.35
CA ASP A 98 -18.55 -24.07 0.78
C ASP A 98 -17.19 -23.33 0.82
N GLY A 99 -17.20 -22.04 1.23
CA GLY A 99 -15.99 -21.21 1.28
C GLY A 99 -15.51 -20.68 -0.08
N ARG A 100 -16.28 -20.90 -1.17
CA ARG A 100 -15.98 -20.39 -2.52
C ARG A 100 -16.97 -19.30 -2.91
N ILE A 101 -16.50 -18.22 -3.51
CA ILE A 101 -17.36 -17.20 -4.11
C ILE A 101 -17.94 -17.77 -5.41
N THR A 102 -19.25 -17.95 -5.45
CA THR A 102 -19.96 -18.49 -6.61
C THR A 102 -20.50 -17.39 -7.53
N ALA A 103 -20.84 -16.21 -6.98
CA ALA A 103 -21.25 -15.05 -7.75
C ALA A 103 -21.01 -13.75 -6.97
N VAL A 104 -20.73 -12.68 -7.72
CA VAL A 104 -20.79 -11.30 -7.22
C VAL A 104 -21.72 -10.53 -8.15
N GLU A 105 -22.89 -10.18 -7.64
CA GLU A 105 -23.87 -9.35 -8.32
C GLU A 105 -23.60 -7.90 -7.93
N LYS A 106 -23.28 -7.04 -8.89
CA LYS A 106 -22.95 -5.63 -8.67
C LYS A 106 -23.69 -4.73 -9.66
N ASP A 107 -24.41 -3.74 -9.13
CA ASP A 107 -24.86 -2.61 -9.93
C ASP A 107 -23.70 -1.65 -10.16
N ASP A 108 -22.94 -1.89 -11.23
CA ASP A 108 -21.74 -1.11 -11.56
C ASP A 108 -22.04 0.38 -11.78
N ARG A 109 -23.21 0.72 -12.34
CA ARG A 109 -23.58 2.12 -12.61
C ARG A 109 -23.87 2.87 -11.32
N GLY A 110 -24.71 2.31 -10.47
CA GLY A 110 -25.06 2.88 -9.16
C GLY A 110 -23.84 2.98 -8.27
N TRP A 111 -23.03 1.92 -8.22
CA TRP A 111 -21.79 1.86 -7.45
C TRP A 111 -20.81 2.96 -7.89
N ARG A 112 -20.50 3.06 -9.20
CA ARG A 112 -19.55 4.08 -9.72
C ARG A 112 -20.01 5.49 -9.41
N ARG A 113 -21.28 5.81 -9.66
CA ARG A 113 -21.83 7.14 -9.36
C ARG A 113 -21.66 7.49 -7.88
N ARG A 114 -22.01 6.58 -6.99
CA ARG A 114 -21.84 6.80 -5.54
C ARG A 114 -20.37 6.91 -5.13
N ALA A 115 -19.50 6.04 -5.64
CA ALA A 115 -18.07 6.08 -5.37
C ALA A 115 -17.43 7.39 -5.84
N GLU A 116 -17.78 7.90 -7.03
CA GLU A 116 -17.30 9.22 -7.51
C GLU A 116 -17.74 10.35 -6.58
N THR A 117 -19.00 10.36 -6.15
CA THR A 117 -19.50 11.35 -5.19
C THR A 117 -18.73 11.31 -3.86
N LEU A 118 -18.41 10.11 -3.36
CA LEU A 118 -17.64 9.95 -2.12
C LEU A 118 -16.17 10.40 -2.25
N MET A 119 -15.61 10.24 -3.42
CA MET A 119 -14.21 10.59 -3.73
C MET A 119 -14.04 12.03 -4.23
N GLU A 120 -15.14 12.74 -4.48
CA GLU A 120 -15.10 14.16 -4.86
C GLU A 120 -14.48 14.99 -3.74
N GLY A 121 -13.47 15.80 -4.10
CA GLY A 121 -12.68 16.59 -3.15
C GLY A 121 -11.77 15.77 -2.23
N VAL A 122 -11.68 14.43 -2.43
CA VAL A 122 -10.74 13.57 -1.71
C VAL A 122 -9.51 13.27 -2.56
N ARG A 123 -9.72 12.79 -3.80
CA ARG A 123 -8.60 12.50 -4.72
C ARG A 123 -7.85 13.78 -5.07
N GLY A 124 -6.52 13.73 -5.00
CA GLY A 124 -5.60 14.82 -5.31
C GLY A 124 -5.52 15.89 -4.23
N LYS A 125 -6.57 16.12 -3.44
CA LYS A 125 -6.62 17.14 -2.39
C LYS A 125 -6.31 16.56 -1.00
N GLU A 126 -7.00 15.48 -0.61
CA GLU A 126 -6.82 14.84 0.70
C GLU A 126 -5.92 13.60 0.60
N ILE A 127 -6.06 12.84 -0.47
CA ILE A 127 -5.26 11.65 -0.79
C ILE A 127 -4.53 11.91 -2.10
N ALA A 128 -3.19 11.86 -2.08
CA ALA A 128 -2.37 11.82 -3.28
C ALA A 128 -1.67 10.46 -3.41
N MET A 129 -1.33 10.08 -4.65
CA MET A 129 -0.71 8.79 -4.93
C MET A 129 0.53 8.94 -5.81
N ILE A 130 1.61 8.26 -5.42
CA ILE A 130 2.79 8.00 -6.24
C ILE A 130 2.63 6.59 -6.79
N PHE A 131 2.58 6.46 -8.14
CA PHE A 131 2.40 5.19 -8.83
C PHE A 131 3.73 4.48 -9.09
N GLN A 132 3.68 3.18 -9.25
CA GLN A 132 4.83 2.31 -9.50
C GLN A 132 5.62 2.69 -10.77
N ASN A 133 4.96 3.15 -11.82
CA ASN A 133 5.60 3.53 -13.08
C ASN A 133 5.36 5.01 -13.39
N PRO A 134 6.35 5.89 -13.15
CA PRO A 134 6.18 7.33 -13.35
C PRO A 134 5.91 7.71 -14.80
N ARG A 135 6.51 7.00 -15.77
CA ARG A 135 6.32 7.32 -17.19
C ARG A 135 4.91 7.02 -17.67
N SER A 136 4.26 5.98 -17.16
CA SER A 136 2.87 5.66 -17.52
C SER A 136 1.86 6.53 -16.78
N ALA A 137 2.24 7.12 -15.64
CA ALA A 137 1.38 8.01 -14.86
C ALA A 137 1.38 9.45 -15.42
N LEU A 138 2.46 9.86 -16.08
CA LEU A 138 2.58 11.19 -16.67
C LEU A 138 1.99 11.23 -18.08
N ASN A 139 1.29 12.32 -18.42
CA ASN A 139 0.80 12.54 -19.79
C ASN A 139 1.99 12.84 -20.73
N PRO A 140 2.30 11.97 -21.72
CA PRO A 140 3.45 12.18 -22.61
C PRO A 140 3.27 13.39 -23.56
N TYR A 141 2.05 13.87 -23.74
CA TYR A 141 1.70 14.98 -24.64
C TYR A 141 1.61 16.34 -23.94
N SER A 142 1.91 16.41 -22.64
CA SER A 142 1.89 17.64 -21.85
C SER A 142 3.22 17.82 -21.15
N THR A 143 3.71 19.06 -21.02
CA THR A 143 4.94 19.35 -20.30
C THR A 143 4.78 19.05 -18.81
N ILE A 144 5.90 18.80 -18.12
CA ILE A 144 5.91 18.58 -16.67
C ILE A 144 5.30 19.76 -15.93
N GLY A 145 5.65 20.96 -16.34
CA GLY A 145 5.14 22.19 -15.74
C GLY A 145 3.64 22.36 -15.93
N ALA A 146 3.12 22.08 -17.13
CA ALA A 146 1.68 22.17 -17.39
C ALA A 146 0.88 21.22 -16.50
N GLN A 147 1.36 19.98 -16.33
CA GLN A 147 0.72 18.98 -15.45
C GLN A 147 0.76 19.38 -13.97
N LEU A 148 1.90 19.95 -13.50
CA LEU A 148 2.02 20.51 -12.14
C LEU A 148 1.08 21.70 -11.92
N VAL A 149 1.04 22.65 -12.86
CA VAL A 149 0.16 23.82 -12.80
C VAL A 149 -1.31 23.38 -12.73
N GLU A 150 -1.71 22.43 -13.57
CA GLU A 150 -3.06 21.85 -13.55
C GLU A 150 -3.39 21.27 -12.17
N THR A 151 -2.50 20.45 -11.61
CA THR A 151 -2.68 19.86 -10.27
C THR A 151 -2.83 20.92 -9.20
N ILE A 152 -1.96 21.92 -9.20
CA ILE A 152 -1.99 23.03 -8.22
C ILE A 152 -3.29 23.83 -8.34
N ARG A 153 -3.71 24.16 -9.56
CA ARG A 153 -4.95 24.93 -9.78
C ARG A 153 -6.21 24.18 -9.38
N LEU A 154 -6.24 22.87 -9.59
CA LEU A 154 -7.40 22.03 -9.24
C LEU A 154 -7.53 21.80 -7.73
N HIS A 155 -6.43 21.71 -7.01
CA HIS A 155 -6.43 21.22 -5.63
C HIS A 155 -6.00 22.23 -4.58
N THR A 156 -5.49 23.41 -4.98
CA THR A 156 -5.06 24.46 -4.06
C THR A 156 -5.82 25.77 -4.28
N SER A 157 -5.56 26.75 -3.44
CA SER A 157 -6.11 28.12 -3.53
C SER A 157 -5.26 29.06 -4.38
N ALA A 158 -4.45 28.58 -5.31
CA ALA A 158 -3.59 29.40 -6.15
C ALA A 158 -4.40 30.39 -6.98
N LYS A 159 -4.05 31.69 -6.87
CA LYS A 159 -4.74 32.79 -7.55
C LYS A 159 -4.16 32.99 -8.95
N GLY A 160 -4.64 32.17 -9.90
CA GLY A 160 -4.25 32.30 -11.30
C GLY A 160 -3.02 31.48 -11.70
N GLU A 161 -2.70 31.56 -13.01
CA GLU A 161 -1.69 30.72 -13.63
C GLU A 161 -0.25 31.08 -13.20
N GLY A 162 0.03 32.37 -13.01
CA GLY A 162 1.35 32.84 -12.60
C GLY A 162 1.76 32.32 -11.23
N GLU A 163 0.88 32.37 -10.23
CA GLU A 163 1.14 31.82 -8.91
C GLU A 163 1.29 30.29 -8.96
N ALA A 164 0.44 29.61 -9.71
CA ALA A 164 0.54 28.17 -9.88
C ALA A 164 1.86 27.75 -10.55
N ARG A 165 2.34 28.54 -11.53
CA ARG A 165 3.63 28.33 -12.20
C ARG A 165 4.81 28.46 -11.21
N GLU A 166 4.85 29.52 -10.42
CA GLU A 166 5.95 29.69 -9.44
C GLU A 166 5.91 28.60 -8.36
N ARG A 167 4.73 28.21 -7.89
CA ARG A 167 4.58 27.07 -6.97
C ARG A 167 5.06 25.78 -7.61
N ALA A 168 4.76 25.53 -8.88
CA ALA A 168 5.20 24.35 -9.61
C ALA A 168 6.75 24.32 -9.74
N ILE A 169 7.37 25.44 -10.08
CA ILE A 169 8.83 25.56 -10.15
C ILE A 169 9.45 25.30 -8.77
N HIS A 170 8.90 25.87 -7.71
CA HIS A 170 9.34 25.64 -6.35
C HIS A 170 9.26 24.14 -5.96
N TRP A 171 8.20 23.44 -6.33
CA TRP A 171 8.11 21.98 -6.10
C TRP A 171 9.15 21.18 -6.87
N LEU A 172 9.48 21.58 -8.13
CA LEU A 172 10.56 20.95 -8.89
C LEU A 172 11.92 21.17 -8.21
N GLU A 173 12.16 22.33 -7.60
CA GLU A 173 13.35 22.60 -6.77
C GLU A 173 13.38 21.70 -5.52
N ARG A 174 12.27 21.63 -4.78
CA ARG A 174 12.16 20.83 -3.56
C ARG A 174 12.43 19.33 -3.81
N VAL A 175 12.00 18.79 -4.95
CA VAL A 175 12.31 17.41 -5.33
C VAL A 175 13.68 17.26 -5.99
N ARG A 176 14.52 18.31 -5.96
CA ARG A 176 15.89 18.32 -6.45
C ARG A 176 16.00 17.97 -7.94
N ILE A 177 15.13 18.54 -8.77
CA ILE A 177 15.28 18.53 -10.23
C ILE A 177 16.23 19.65 -10.61
N ASP A 178 17.31 19.32 -11.34
CA ASP A 178 18.29 20.28 -11.81
C ASP A 178 17.67 21.23 -12.84
N SER A 179 18.00 22.54 -12.76
CA SER A 179 17.50 23.58 -13.67
C SER A 179 15.95 23.56 -13.78
N PRO A 180 15.20 23.73 -12.68
CA PRO A 180 13.76 23.48 -12.61
C PRO A 180 12.96 24.34 -13.59
N ARG A 181 13.36 25.61 -13.81
CA ARG A 181 12.73 26.51 -14.81
C ARG A 181 12.86 25.99 -16.24
N LEU A 182 14.01 25.40 -16.60
CA LEU A 182 14.21 24.76 -17.89
C LEU A 182 13.40 23.45 -18.00
N ARG A 183 13.43 22.62 -16.94
CA ARG A 183 12.75 21.33 -16.92
C ARG A 183 11.24 21.46 -16.83
N PHE A 184 10.72 22.58 -16.40
CA PHE A 184 9.28 22.91 -16.39
C PHE A 184 8.67 22.75 -17.80
N ASP A 185 9.36 23.19 -18.83
CA ASP A 185 8.89 23.14 -20.22
C ASP A 185 9.22 21.81 -20.94
N ASN A 186 9.87 20.88 -20.25
CA ASN A 186 10.18 19.56 -20.81
C ASN A 186 8.97 18.61 -20.79
N PHE A 187 8.91 17.75 -21.81
CA PHE A 187 7.99 16.62 -21.83
C PHE A 187 8.57 15.40 -21.08
N PRO A 188 7.74 14.49 -20.56
CA PRO A 188 8.20 13.29 -19.85
C PRO A 188 9.22 12.43 -20.63
N PHE A 189 9.09 12.31 -21.95
CA PHE A 189 10.00 11.52 -22.78
C PHE A 189 11.40 12.14 -22.86
N GLY A 190 11.55 13.45 -22.66
CA GLY A 190 12.84 14.15 -22.59
C GLY A 190 13.52 14.10 -21.22
N MET A 191 12.97 13.34 -20.25
CA MET A 191 13.47 13.22 -18.89
C MET A 191 13.92 11.81 -18.57
N SER A 192 14.92 11.66 -17.67
CA SER A 192 15.29 10.35 -17.14
C SER A 192 14.19 9.76 -16.24
N GLY A 193 14.21 8.43 -16.02
CA GLY A 193 13.26 7.77 -15.12
C GLY A 193 13.24 8.37 -13.72
N GLY A 194 14.42 8.65 -13.15
CA GLY A 194 14.53 9.31 -11.84
C GLY A 194 14.00 10.75 -11.82
N MET A 195 14.13 11.50 -12.92
CA MET A 195 13.52 12.83 -13.04
C MET A 195 11.99 12.75 -13.14
N CYS A 196 11.45 11.81 -13.93
CA CYS A 196 10.01 11.57 -13.98
C CYS A 196 9.45 11.16 -12.61
N GLN A 197 10.18 10.32 -11.87
CA GLN A 197 9.81 9.94 -10.50
C GLN A 197 9.76 11.16 -9.57
N ARG A 198 10.77 12.02 -9.60
CA ARG A 198 10.79 13.27 -8.81
C ARG A 198 9.67 14.21 -9.21
N ALA A 199 9.37 14.36 -10.50
CA ALA A 199 8.24 15.16 -10.99
C ALA A 199 6.91 14.60 -10.48
N MET A 200 6.70 13.29 -10.49
CA MET A 200 5.50 12.64 -9.93
C MET A 200 5.39 12.87 -8.42
N ILE A 201 6.50 12.80 -7.67
CA ILE A 201 6.53 13.13 -6.23
C ILE A 201 6.14 14.60 -6.02
N ALA A 202 6.66 15.53 -6.86
CA ALA A 202 6.29 16.93 -6.82
C ALA A 202 4.79 17.14 -7.06
N MET A 203 4.21 16.48 -8.06
CA MET A 203 2.77 16.54 -8.33
C MET A 203 1.95 16.02 -7.15
N ALA A 204 2.32 14.87 -6.60
CA ALA A 204 1.59 14.27 -5.48
C ALA A 204 1.58 15.18 -4.24
N LEU A 205 2.69 15.88 -3.96
CA LEU A 205 2.83 16.71 -2.76
C LEU A 205 2.42 18.17 -2.98
N SER A 206 2.31 18.66 -4.22
CA SER A 206 2.01 20.05 -4.53
C SER A 206 0.63 20.52 -4.06
N ALA A 207 -0.28 19.59 -3.83
CA ALA A 207 -1.61 19.84 -3.26
C ALA A 207 -1.63 19.80 -1.73
N GLU A 208 -0.51 19.53 -1.06
CA GLU A 208 -0.37 19.38 0.40
C GLU A 208 -1.40 18.39 1.00
N PRO A 209 -1.46 17.16 0.47
CA PRO A 209 -2.46 16.19 0.88
C PRO A 209 -2.29 15.77 2.34
N SER A 210 -3.38 15.28 2.97
CA SER A 210 -3.34 14.71 4.31
C SER A 210 -2.70 13.31 4.34
N LEU A 211 -2.88 12.55 3.24
CA LEU A 211 -2.37 11.19 3.06
C LEU A 211 -1.63 11.05 1.74
N LEU A 212 -0.41 10.57 1.80
CA LEU A 212 0.35 10.12 0.64
C LEU A 212 0.29 8.59 0.55
N ILE A 213 -0.15 8.05 -0.57
CA ILE A 213 -0.03 6.64 -0.90
C ILE A 213 1.14 6.49 -1.88
N ALA A 214 2.20 5.77 -1.48
CA ALA A 214 3.36 5.52 -2.32
C ALA A 214 3.41 4.02 -2.69
N ASP A 215 3.03 3.69 -3.91
CA ASP A 215 3.02 2.32 -4.42
C ASP A 215 4.31 2.04 -5.18
N GLU A 216 5.23 1.32 -4.53
CA GLU A 216 6.54 0.94 -5.06
C GLU A 216 7.33 2.11 -5.68
N PRO A 217 7.57 3.20 -4.94
CA PRO A 217 8.08 4.46 -5.50
C PRO A 217 9.50 4.40 -6.05
N THR A 218 10.19 3.28 -5.93
CA THR A 218 11.58 3.09 -6.37
C THR A 218 11.75 1.98 -7.40
N THR A 219 10.68 1.28 -7.76
CA THR A 219 10.72 0.17 -8.72
C THR A 219 11.12 0.66 -10.11
N GLY A 220 12.00 -0.11 -10.78
CA GLY A 220 12.49 0.21 -12.11
C GLY A 220 13.59 1.28 -12.16
N LEU A 221 14.11 1.71 -11.01
CA LEU A 221 15.25 2.62 -10.89
C LEU A 221 16.53 1.84 -10.53
N ASP A 222 17.67 2.35 -10.99
CA ASP A 222 18.96 1.83 -10.53
C ASP A 222 19.20 2.13 -9.05
N ALA A 223 20.07 1.34 -8.39
CA ALA A 223 20.30 1.39 -6.95
C ALA A 223 20.72 2.79 -6.44
N THR A 224 21.49 3.54 -7.25
CA THR A 224 21.94 4.88 -6.88
C THR A 224 20.77 5.87 -6.88
N ILE A 225 19.95 5.86 -7.92
CA ILE A 225 18.76 6.70 -8.03
C ILE A 225 17.71 6.29 -6.99
N GLN A 226 17.51 4.99 -6.75
CA GLN A 226 16.65 4.46 -5.70
C GLN A 226 17.02 5.05 -4.34
N SER A 227 18.31 4.98 -3.93
CA SER A 227 18.78 5.56 -2.66
C SER A 227 18.45 7.06 -2.56
N ARG A 228 18.70 7.82 -3.64
CA ARG A 228 18.40 9.26 -3.67
C ARG A 228 16.90 9.57 -3.57
N ILE A 229 16.03 8.74 -4.13
CA ILE A 229 14.56 8.89 -4.00
C ILE A 229 14.12 8.57 -2.57
N VAL A 230 14.69 7.53 -1.94
CA VAL A 230 14.40 7.20 -0.54
C VAL A 230 14.84 8.33 0.39
N ASP A 231 16.04 8.91 0.18
CA ASP A 231 16.52 10.07 0.93
C ASP A 231 15.60 11.28 0.76
N LEU A 232 15.15 11.54 -0.45
CA LEU A 232 14.21 12.61 -0.75
C LEU A 232 12.88 12.41 -0.01
N LEU A 233 12.30 11.20 -0.06
CA LEU A 233 11.05 10.91 0.64
C LEU A 233 11.20 11.02 2.16
N ALA A 234 12.33 10.56 2.73
CA ALA A 234 12.62 10.73 4.15
C ALA A 234 12.69 12.20 4.56
N GLN A 235 13.39 13.03 3.77
CA GLN A 235 13.47 14.46 4.00
C GLN A 235 12.09 15.14 3.93
N LEU A 236 11.33 14.87 2.86
CA LEU A 236 9.99 15.45 2.67
C LEU A 236 9.03 15.03 3.80
N LYS A 237 9.12 13.78 4.30
CA LYS A 237 8.38 13.33 5.49
C LYS A 237 8.66 14.21 6.70
N ILE A 238 9.93 14.49 6.99
CA ILE A 238 10.35 15.33 8.14
C ILE A 238 9.86 16.75 7.95
N GLU A 239 10.02 17.32 6.77
CA GLU A 239 9.66 18.71 6.48
C GLU A 239 8.15 18.97 6.51
N THR A 240 7.35 18.02 6.02
CA THR A 240 5.90 18.21 5.83
C THR A 240 5.05 17.54 6.92
N GLY A 241 5.61 16.58 7.65
CA GLY A 241 4.86 15.76 8.60
C GLY A 241 3.78 14.89 7.94
N ILE A 242 3.91 14.60 6.62
CA ILE A 242 2.88 13.89 5.87
C ILE A 242 2.68 12.46 6.35
N THR A 243 1.42 12.07 6.50
CA THR A 243 1.05 10.67 6.76
C THR A 243 1.22 9.86 5.48
N THR A 244 1.88 8.70 5.56
CA THR A 244 2.21 7.92 4.37
C THR A 244 1.79 6.46 4.50
N LEU A 245 1.13 5.92 3.47
CA LEU A 245 0.96 4.50 3.23
C LEU A 245 1.97 4.08 2.15
N LEU A 246 3.04 3.39 2.57
CA LEU A 246 4.15 3.01 1.70
C LEU A 246 4.05 1.53 1.34
N ILE A 247 4.01 1.20 0.06
CA ILE A 247 4.10 -0.17 -0.43
C ILE A 247 5.49 -0.37 -1.04
N SER A 248 6.19 -1.40 -0.60
CA SER A 248 7.44 -1.83 -1.21
C SER A 248 7.65 -3.33 -1.02
N HIS A 249 8.27 -3.97 -2.00
CA HIS A 249 8.83 -5.32 -1.86
C HIS A 249 10.29 -5.26 -1.37
N ASP A 250 10.90 -4.07 -1.34
CA ASP A 250 12.26 -3.84 -0.84
C ASP A 250 12.22 -3.50 0.65
N ILE A 251 12.69 -4.43 1.47
CA ILE A 251 12.75 -4.28 2.92
C ILE A 251 13.67 -3.12 3.33
N SER A 252 14.72 -2.80 2.55
CA SER A 252 15.64 -1.69 2.86
C SER A 252 14.94 -0.34 2.79
N VAL A 253 14.05 -0.16 1.83
CA VAL A 253 13.19 1.03 1.69
C VAL A 253 12.25 1.16 2.89
N ILE A 254 11.64 0.04 3.30
CA ILE A 254 10.74 -0.01 4.46
C ILE A 254 11.50 0.31 5.75
N GLN A 255 12.69 -0.27 5.97
CA GLN A 255 13.51 0.00 7.16
C GLN A 255 13.90 1.49 7.30
N ARG A 256 14.06 2.19 6.17
CA ARG A 256 14.45 3.61 6.17
C ARG A 256 13.28 4.57 6.36
N LEU A 257 12.09 4.22 5.90
CA LEU A 257 10.96 5.16 5.80
C LEU A 257 9.82 4.84 6.76
N ALA A 258 9.58 3.56 7.09
CA ALA A 258 8.40 3.14 7.82
C ALA A 258 8.60 3.17 9.34
N ASP A 259 7.62 3.70 10.05
CA ASP A 259 7.53 3.64 11.51
C ASP A 259 6.92 2.31 11.97
N ARG A 260 5.88 1.86 11.26
CA ARG A 260 5.24 0.55 11.43
C ARG A 260 5.12 -0.17 10.11
N ILE A 261 4.96 -1.49 10.21
CA ILE A 261 4.74 -2.35 9.04
C ILE A 261 3.48 -3.20 9.20
N ALA A 262 2.91 -3.54 8.06
CA ALA A 262 1.91 -4.59 7.89
C ALA A 262 2.42 -5.57 6.83
N VAL A 263 2.59 -6.82 7.21
CA VAL A 263 3.01 -7.90 6.31
C VAL A 263 1.78 -8.56 5.73
N MET A 264 1.66 -8.59 4.41
CA MET A 264 0.54 -9.18 3.69
C MET A 264 0.92 -10.47 2.98
N TYR A 265 0.08 -11.48 3.14
CA TYR A 265 0.19 -12.76 2.43
C TYR A 265 -1.20 -13.27 2.02
N GLY A 266 -1.36 -13.72 0.77
CA GLY A 266 -2.60 -14.30 0.28
C GLY A 266 -3.84 -13.44 0.50
N GLY A 267 -3.73 -12.11 0.32
CA GLY A 267 -4.84 -11.16 0.44
C GLY A 267 -5.18 -10.73 1.87
N THR A 268 -4.42 -11.11 2.89
CA THR A 268 -4.68 -10.72 4.29
C THR A 268 -3.42 -10.21 4.99
N VAL A 269 -3.60 -9.52 6.13
CA VAL A 269 -2.50 -9.12 7.01
C VAL A 269 -2.14 -10.29 7.93
N VAL A 270 -0.88 -10.72 7.90
CA VAL A 270 -0.37 -11.83 8.73
C VAL A 270 0.44 -11.35 9.93
N GLU A 271 0.99 -10.14 9.85
CA GLU A 271 1.75 -9.54 10.96
C GLU A 271 1.71 -8.02 10.86
N THR A 272 1.66 -7.31 11.98
CA THR A 272 1.82 -5.85 12.05
C THR A 272 2.47 -5.46 13.36
N GLY A 273 3.38 -4.47 13.30
CA GLY A 273 4.12 -3.98 14.46
C GLY A 273 5.03 -2.81 14.09
N ARG A 274 5.82 -2.33 15.05
CA ARG A 274 6.86 -1.33 14.78
C ARG A 274 7.92 -1.90 13.84
N ALA A 275 8.28 -1.15 12.81
CA ALA A 275 9.24 -1.61 11.80
C ALA A 275 10.57 -2.03 12.44
N ALA A 276 11.09 -1.23 13.38
CA ALA A 276 12.33 -1.52 14.08
C ALA A 276 12.30 -2.82 14.91
N GLU A 277 11.11 -3.21 15.42
CA GLU A 277 10.96 -4.43 16.23
C GLU A 277 10.76 -5.67 15.35
N VAL A 278 9.84 -5.60 14.39
CA VAL A 278 9.52 -6.74 13.51
C VAL A 278 10.67 -7.07 12.57
N LEU A 279 11.40 -6.07 12.07
CA LEU A 279 12.53 -6.27 11.16
C LEU A 279 13.88 -6.50 11.87
N ALA A 280 13.93 -6.37 13.20
CA ALA A 280 15.17 -6.58 13.97
C ALA A 280 15.69 -8.01 13.80
N PRO A 281 16.98 -8.24 13.51
CA PRO A 281 17.54 -9.59 13.33
C PRO A 281 17.24 -10.55 14.51
N GLN A 282 17.22 -10.03 15.74
CA GLN A 282 17.01 -10.76 17.00
C GLN A 282 15.54 -10.91 17.41
N ALA A 283 14.56 -10.47 16.59
CA ALA A 283 13.15 -10.55 16.98
C ALA A 283 12.73 -12.02 17.22
N GLN A 284 12.25 -12.29 18.43
CA GLN A 284 11.87 -13.64 18.84
C GLN A 284 10.49 -14.05 18.33
N VAL A 285 9.59 -13.09 18.21
CA VAL A 285 8.22 -13.31 17.72
C VAL A 285 8.13 -12.78 16.30
N ARG A 286 7.81 -13.67 15.38
CA ARG A 286 7.61 -13.36 13.96
C ARG A 286 6.70 -14.38 13.30
N HIS A 287 5.81 -13.93 12.42
CA HIS A 287 5.11 -14.86 11.56
C HIS A 287 6.13 -15.66 10.71
N PRO A 288 5.99 -16.99 10.54
CA PRO A 288 6.92 -17.79 9.73
C PRO A 288 7.16 -17.25 8.32
N TYR A 289 6.14 -16.68 7.69
CA TYR A 289 6.27 -15.99 6.40
C TYR A 289 7.16 -14.74 6.49
N THR A 290 7.00 -13.90 7.53
CA THR A 290 7.85 -12.73 7.73
C THR A 290 9.31 -13.13 7.93
N ALA A 291 9.55 -14.19 8.70
CA ALA A 291 10.89 -14.73 8.89
C ALA A 291 11.51 -15.22 7.57
N ALA A 292 10.74 -15.94 6.75
CA ALA A 292 11.18 -16.40 5.44
C ALA A 292 11.41 -15.24 4.45
N LEU A 293 10.54 -14.23 4.46
CA LEU A 293 10.69 -13.02 3.64
C LEU A 293 11.98 -12.27 3.97
N LEU A 294 12.30 -12.11 5.26
CA LEU A 294 13.55 -11.47 5.69
C LEU A 294 14.79 -12.31 5.35
N ALA A 295 14.71 -13.64 5.43
CA ALA A 295 15.81 -14.53 5.07
C ALA A 295 16.11 -14.54 3.55
N SER A 296 15.16 -14.13 2.72
CA SER A 296 15.34 -14.00 1.26
C SER A 296 16.02 -12.69 0.83
N VAL A 297 16.17 -11.72 1.76
CA VAL A 297 16.82 -10.43 1.46
C VAL A 297 18.32 -10.54 1.69
N PRO A 298 19.17 -10.07 0.74
CA PRO A 298 20.61 -10.01 0.94
C PRO A 298 20.99 -9.12 2.14
N SER A 299 21.68 -9.67 3.12
CA SER A 299 22.27 -8.89 4.20
C SER A 299 23.78 -8.67 3.95
N PRO A 300 24.41 -7.64 4.52
CA PRO A 300 25.87 -7.47 4.46
C PRO A 300 26.64 -8.71 4.91
N GLU A 301 26.08 -9.48 5.86
CA GLU A 301 26.68 -10.72 6.36
C GLU A 301 26.54 -11.87 5.36
N THR A 302 25.37 -12.06 4.74
CA THR A 302 25.15 -13.09 3.71
C THR A 302 26.01 -12.82 2.49
N ILE A 303 26.17 -11.54 2.10
CA ILE A 303 27.07 -11.13 0.99
C ILE A 303 28.52 -11.45 1.35
N ARG A 304 29.00 -11.07 2.56
CA ARG A 304 30.37 -11.34 3.00
C ARG A 304 30.67 -12.83 3.11
N ARG A 305 29.73 -13.63 3.61
CA ARG A 305 29.90 -15.08 3.80
C ARG A 305 29.68 -15.86 2.51
N LYS A 306 29.28 -15.22 1.40
CA LYS A 306 28.88 -15.88 0.14
C LYS A 306 27.84 -17.00 0.40
N SER A 307 27.00 -16.82 1.41
CA SER A 307 25.96 -17.82 1.74
C SER A 307 24.79 -17.70 0.76
N TYR A 308 24.18 -18.84 0.42
CA TYR A 308 23.00 -18.86 -0.44
C TYR A 308 21.83 -18.15 0.24
N LEU A 309 21.12 -17.32 -0.52
CA LEU A 309 19.85 -16.77 -0.08
C LEU A 309 18.82 -17.90 0.03
N GLN A 310 18.04 -17.89 1.10
CA GLN A 310 16.96 -18.86 1.27
C GLN A 310 15.73 -18.33 0.52
N ALA A 311 15.39 -18.99 -0.59
CA ALA A 311 14.11 -18.73 -1.25
C ALA A 311 12.97 -19.25 -0.36
N ILE A 312 11.82 -18.58 -0.42
CA ILE A 312 10.61 -19.11 0.23
C ILE A 312 10.12 -20.29 -0.62
N GLU A 313 10.21 -21.49 -0.06
CA GLU A 313 9.83 -22.71 -0.75
C GLU A 313 8.33 -22.76 -1.08
N GLY A 314 7.97 -23.50 -2.13
CA GLY A 314 6.60 -23.70 -2.59
C GLY A 314 6.02 -22.54 -3.40
N GLU A 315 4.86 -22.79 -3.98
CA GLU A 315 4.16 -21.82 -4.81
C GLU A 315 3.41 -20.77 -3.98
N VAL A 316 3.31 -19.56 -4.51
CA VAL A 316 2.50 -18.49 -3.90
C VAL A 316 1.03 -18.93 -3.89
N LEU A 317 0.34 -18.70 -2.78
CA LEU A 317 -1.06 -19.05 -2.61
C LEU A 317 -1.93 -18.47 -3.74
N ASP A 318 -2.63 -19.36 -4.46
CA ASP A 318 -3.71 -18.94 -5.35
C ASP A 318 -4.93 -18.54 -4.50
N THR A 319 -5.22 -17.24 -4.50
CA THR A 319 -6.33 -16.67 -3.70
C THR A 319 -7.73 -16.94 -4.30
N ILE A 320 -7.84 -17.78 -5.30
CA ILE A 320 -9.11 -18.35 -5.78
C ILE A 320 -9.62 -19.40 -4.79
N GLU A 321 -8.72 -20.32 -4.36
CA GLU A 321 -9.01 -21.38 -3.40
C GLU A 321 -8.33 -21.05 -2.07
N VAL A 322 -8.96 -20.19 -1.28
CA VAL A 322 -8.45 -19.85 0.05
C VAL A 322 -8.65 -21.05 0.99
N PRO A 323 -7.59 -21.54 1.65
CA PRO A 323 -7.72 -22.65 2.58
C PRO A 323 -8.57 -22.24 3.80
N ARG A 324 -9.25 -23.22 4.42
CA ARG A 324 -10.00 -22.99 5.68
C ARG A 324 -9.08 -22.64 6.84
N GLY A 325 -7.85 -23.13 6.80
CA GLY A 325 -6.81 -22.91 7.80
C GLY A 325 -5.92 -21.72 7.51
N CYS A 326 -4.73 -21.77 8.09
CA CYS A 326 -3.69 -20.76 7.87
C CYS A 326 -3.31 -20.69 6.39
N ARG A 327 -3.36 -19.49 5.80
CA ARG A 327 -3.05 -19.29 4.37
C ARG A 327 -1.62 -19.67 4.01
N PHE A 328 -0.69 -19.56 4.97
CA PHE A 328 0.71 -19.93 4.78
C PHE A 328 1.02 -21.41 5.11
N TYR A 329 0.02 -22.21 5.54
CA TYR A 329 0.23 -23.58 6.01
C TYR A 329 1.01 -24.47 5.02
N GLY A 330 0.68 -24.44 3.74
CA GLY A 330 1.34 -25.25 2.70
C GLY A 330 2.82 -24.93 2.44
N ARG A 331 3.30 -23.75 2.93
CA ARG A 331 4.70 -23.29 2.78
C ARG A 331 5.41 -23.14 4.13
N CYS A 332 4.71 -23.43 5.23
CA CYS A 332 5.21 -23.18 6.58
C CYS A 332 6.12 -24.30 7.06
N ASN A 333 7.39 -24.00 7.29
CA ASN A 333 8.38 -24.93 7.86
C ASN A 333 8.38 -24.97 9.40
N ARG A 334 7.45 -24.28 10.08
CA ARG A 334 7.37 -24.18 11.56
C ARG A 334 6.15 -24.91 12.11
N VAL A 335 5.46 -25.73 11.31
CA VAL A 335 4.33 -26.51 11.77
C VAL A 335 4.81 -27.66 12.66
N THR A 336 4.34 -27.65 13.92
CA THR A 336 4.55 -28.72 14.89
C THR A 336 3.31 -29.61 14.97
N GLU A 337 3.45 -30.83 15.51
CA GLU A 337 2.33 -31.75 15.73
C GLU A 337 1.19 -31.07 16.53
N ALA A 338 1.56 -30.34 17.58
CA ALA A 338 0.61 -29.67 18.48
C ALA A 338 -0.31 -28.63 17.81
N ILE A 339 0.11 -28.01 16.71
CA ILE A 339 -0.64 -26.96 16.03
C ILE A 339 -1.10 -27.37 14.63
N ARG A 340 -0.75 -28.53 14.14
CA ARG A 340 -1.02 -29.00 12.78
C ARG A 340 -2.50 -28.97 12.42
N GLU A 341 -3.33 -29.51 13.28
CA GLU A 341 -4.78 -29.56 13.08
C GLU A 341 -5.38 -28.14 12.99
N ASN A 342 -4.98 -27.25 13.90
CA ASN A 342 -5.41 -25.85 13.89
C ASN A 342 -4.93 -25.14 12.61
N CYS A 343 -3.65 -25.32 12.22
CA CYS A 343 -3.11 -24.71 11.00
C CYS A 343 -3.83 -25.19 9.73
N ALA A 344 -4.24 -26.46 9.66
CA ALA A 344 -4.94 -27.00 8.51
C ALA A 344 -6.43 -26.62 8.47
N GLY A 345 -7.10 -26.59 9.62
CA GLY A 345 -8.56 -26.51 9.72
C GLY A 345 -9.13 -25.15 10.03
N ARG A 346 -8.35 -24.25 10.63
CA ARG A 346 -8.86 -22.95 11.13
C ARG A 346 -7.88 -21.80 10.85
N GLU A 347 -8.37 -20.70 10.30
CA GLU A 347 -7.57 -19.48 10.12
C GLU A 347 -7.21 -18.89 11.50
N PRO A 348 -5.91 -18.62 11.81
CA PRO A 348 -5.53 -18.01 13.07
C PRO A 348 -6.03 -16.57 13.14
N PRO A 349 -6.48 -16.09 14.31
CA PRO A 349 -6.80 -14.68 14.49
C PRO A 349 -5.52 -13.82 14.43
N LEU A 350 -5.66 -12.56 14.02
CA LEU A 350 -4.58 -11.57 14.15
C LEU A 350 -4.54 -11.11 15.62
N GLY A 351 -3.81 -11.87 16.45
CA GLY A 351 -3.73 -11.67 17.89
C GLY A 351 -2.57 -10.79 18.30
N GLU A 352 -2.73 -10.01 19.38
CA GLU A 352 -1.64 -9.24 19.97
C GLU A 352 -0.72 -10.16 20.78
N VAL A 353 0.57 -10.13 20.45
CA VAL A 353 1.64 -10.93 21.08
C VAL A 353 2.56 -10.09 21.96
N ALA A 354 2.62 -8.78 21.68
CA ALA A 354 3.24 -7.76 22.51
C ALA A 354 2.54 -6.43 22.20
N THR A 355 2.74 -5.41 23.03
CA THR A 355 2.09 -4.10 22.86
C THR A 355 2.31 -3.54 21.46
N GLY A 356 1.22 -3.42 20.70
CA GLY A 356 1.25 -2.92 19.32
C GLY A 356 1.83 -3.89 18.28
N HIS A 357 2.20 -5.12 18.68
CA HIS A 357 2.67 -6.17 17.79
C HIS A 357 1.63 -7.29 17.69
N LYS A 358 1.08 -7.51 16.51
CA LYS A 358 0.06 -8.52 16.25
C LYS A 358 0.54 -9.52 15.21
N VAL A 359 0.26 -10.81 15.45
CA VAL A 359 0.67 -11.91 14.57
C VAL A 359 -0.50 -12.86 14.35
N ARG A 360 -0.74 -13.26 13.10
CA ARG A 360 -1.76 -14.22 12.69
C ARG A 360 -1.15 -15.63 12.60
N CYS A 361 -0.83 -16.23 13.74
CA CYS A 361 -0.16 -17.54 13.78
C CYS A 361 -0.47 -18.33 15.06
N TRP A 362 -0.77 -19.62 14.92
CA TRP A 362 -1.04 -20.52 16.05
C TRP A 362 0.17 -20.83 16.93
N LEU A 363 1.40 -20.51 16.48
CA LEU A 363 2.61 -20.58 17.31
C LEU A 363 2.58 -19.56 18.45
N TYR A 364 1.83 -18.48 18.30
CA TYR A 364 1.79 -17.36 19.23
C TYR A 364 0.35 -17.14 19.69
N PRO A 365 -0.08 -17.75 20.81
CA PRO A 365 -1.39 -17.47 21.37
C PRO A 365 -1.50 -15.99 21.75
N ALA A 366 -2.63 -15.37 21.42
CA ALA A 366 -2.89 -13.99 21.77
C ALA A 366 -2.78 -13.80 23.29
N THR A 367 -2.02 -12.79 23.75
CA THR A 367 -1.78 -12.49 25.16
C THR A 367 -2.97 -11.79 25.84
N GLY A 368 -4.05 -11.46 25.10
CA GLY A 368 -5.25 -10.79 25.58
C GLY A 368 -6.51 -11.65 25.40
N LYS A 369 -7.44 -11.53 26.34
CA LYS A 369 -8.80 -12.08 26.21
C LYS A 369 -9.43 -11.57 24.91
N ALA A 370 -10.03 -12.49 24.14
CA ALA A 370 -10.81 -12.19 22.95
C ALA A 370 -11.95 -11.20 23.23
#